data_a79107c5b6a315bce63208a563d4470d
#
_entry.id   a79107c5b6a315bce63208a563d4470d
#
_cell.length_a   1.000
_cell.length_b   1.000
_cell.length_c   1.000
_cell.angle_alpha   90.00
_cell.angle_beta   90.00
_cell.angle_gamma   90.00
#
_symmetry.space_group_name_H-M   'P 1'
#
loop_
_entity.id
_entity.type
_entity.pdbx_description
1 polymer ?
#
loop_
_entity_poly.entity_id
_entity_poly.type
_entity_poly.pdbx_seq_one_letter_code
_entity_poly.pdbx_strand_id
1 'polypeptide(L)'
;ETIDTAKEGTDATEVFGRAMDRVKAAGLEEHFMGHGEGQVSFIGHGLGLEINELPVITPRHRMPLREGMVFAFEPKFIFPGEGAIGIEVDFVVRKNGLERLTKTPLDIVYV
;
A
#
# COMPACT_ATOMS: atom_id res chain seq x y z
N GLU A 1 -0.82 -9.16 -5.74
CA GLU A 1 0.31 -9.19 -6.70
C GLU A 1 1.41 -8.16 -6.37
N THR A 2 1.08 -6.90 -6.09
CA THR A 2 2.09 -5.87 -5.78
C THR A 2 3.01 -6.26 -4.62
N ILE A 3 2.47 -6.94 -3.63
CA ILE A 3 3.16 -7.32 -2.40
C ILE A 3 3.61 -8.78 -2.37
N ASP A 4 3.23 -9.61 -3.33
CA ASP A 4 3.49 -11.06 -3.30
C ASP A 4 4.99 -11.41 -3.33
N THR A 5 5.81 -10.53 -3.87
CA THR A 5 7.26 -10.72 -3.94
C THR A 5 8.04 -9.84 -2.96
N ALA A 6 7.35 -9.00 -2.18
CA ALA A 6 7.99 -8.17 -1.17
C ALA A 6 8.40 -9.01 0.06
N LYS A 7 9.55 -8.69 0.62
CA LYS A 7 10.12 -9.39 1.77
C LYS A 7 11.18 -8.52 2.44
N GLU A 8 11.84 -9.04 3.44
CA GLU A 8 13.01 -8.38 4.01
C GLU A 8 14.02 -7.99 2.91
N GLY A 9 14.51 -6.76 2.97
CA GLY A 9 15.44 -6.21 2.01
C GLY A 9 14.79 -5.51 0.80
N THR A 10 13.51 -5.77 0.53
CA THR A 10 12.79 -5.02 -0.52
C THR A 10 12.68 -3.55 -0.12
N ASP A 11 13.04 -2.64 -1.02
CA ASP A 11 12.92 -1.21 -0.76
C ASP A 11 11.46 -0.75 -0.82
N ALA A 12 11.06 0.11 0.10
CA ALA A 12 9.69 0.64 0.16
C ALA A 12 9.29 1.37 -1.14
N THR A 13 10.24 2.04 -1.79
CA THR A 13 10.00 2.71 -3.08
C THR A 13 9.67 1.71 -4.19
N GLU A 14 10.23 0.51 -4.10
CA GLU A 14 9.97 -0.58 -5.06
C GLU A 14 8.55 -1.11 -4.93
N VAL A 15 8.04 -1.24 -3.71
CA VAL A 15 6.65 -1.62 -3.46
C VAL A 15 5.70 -0.60 -4.07
N PHE A 16 5.97 0.70 -3.85
CA PHE A 16 5.19 1.78 -4.48
C PHE A 16 5.25 1.71 -6.01
N GLY A 17 6.45 1.54 -6.56
CA GLY A 17 6.64 1.45 -8.02
C GLY A 17 5.83 0.33 -8.65
N ARG A 18 5.83 -0.85 -8.05
CA ARG A 18 5.05 -2.00 -8.54
C ARG A 18 3.54 -1.72 -8.51
N ALA A 19 3.06 -1.05 -7.46
CA ALA A 19 1.66 -0.65 -7.38
C ALA A 19 1.32 0.35 -8.49
N MET A 20 2.18 1.34 -8.70
CA MET A 20 1.96 2.36 -9.72
C MET A 20 1.97 1.77 -11.13
N ASP A 21 2.84 0.81 -11.42
CA ASP A 21 2.87 0.14 -12.72
C ASP A 21 1.53 -0.56 -13.04
N ARG A 22 0.92 -1.19 -12.04
CA ARG A 22 -0.40 -1.80 -12.20
C ARG A 22 -1.50 -0.78 -12.39
N VAL A 23 -1.45 0.30 -11.64
CA VAL A 23 -2.41 1.42 -11.76
C VAL A 23 -2.36 2.02 -13.16
N LYS A 24 -1.16 2.26 -13.68
CA LYS A 24 -0.96 2.78 -15.05
C LYS A 24 -1.45 1.79 -16.10
N ALA A 25 -1.17 0.50 -15.94
CA ALA A 25 -1.66 -0.53 -16.83
C ALA A 25 -3.19 -0.60 -16.88
N ALA A 26 -3.86 -0.23 -15.80
CA ALA A 26 -5.32 -0.14 -15.71
C ALA A 26 -5.88 1.23 -16.17
N GLY A 27 -5.01 2.23 -16.44
CA GLY A 27 -5.43 3.58 -16.83
C GLY A 27 -6.09 4.39 -15.73
N LEU A 28 -5.71 4.15 -14.47
CA LEU A 28 -6.36 4.72 -13.28
C LEU A 28 -5.46 5.67 -12.48
N GLU A 29 -4.33 6.10 -13.01
CA GLU A 29 -3.36 6.91 -12.27
C GLU A 29 -3.91 8.26 -11.79
N GLU A 30 -4.87 8.85 -12.48
CA GLU A 30 -5.49 10.12 -12.08
C GLU A 30 -6.34 10.02 -10.83
N HIS A 31 -6.76 8.80 -10.48
CA HIS A 31 -7.64 8.54 -9.34
C HIS A 31 -6.92 7.85 -8.19
N PHE A 32 -5.66 7.44 -8.39
CA PHE A 32 -4.93 6.67 -7.40
C PHE A 32 -4.45 7.53 -6.23
N MET A 33 -4.84 7.14 -5.02
CA MET A 33 -4.53 7.83 -3.76
C MET A 33 -5.02 9.28 -3.71
N GLY A 34 -6.11 9.58 -4.42
CA GLY A 34 -6.72 10.90 -4.49
C GLY A 34 -6.89 11.37 -5.92
N HIS A 35 -7.28 12.63 -6.08
CA HIS A 35 -7.50 13.25 -7.39
C HIS A 35 -6.97 14.68 -7.40
N GLY A 36 -6.29 15.06 -8.50
CA GLY A 36 -5.74 16.41 -8.67
C GLY A 36 -4.78 16.80 -7.53
N GLU A 37 -4.95 17.99 -6.98
CA GLU A 37 -4.12 18.52 -5.90
C GLU A 37 -4.24 17.72 -4.58
N GLY A 38 -5.33 16.98 -4.41
CA GLY A 38 -5.54 16.12 -3.25
C GLY A 38 -4.86 14.74 -3.35
N GLN A 39 -4.16 14.47 -4.45
CA GLN A 39 -3.48 13.20 -4.64
C GLN A 39 -2.24 13.10 -3.76
N VAL A 40 -2.11 11.98 -3.03
CA VAL A 40 -0.98 11.73 -2.14
C VAL A 40 -0.02 10.71 -2.74
N SER A 41 1.25 10.79 -2.32
CA SER A 41 2.32 9.95 -2.87
C SER A 41 2.78 8.89 -1.88
N PHE A 42 1.83 8.23 -1.21
CA PHE A 42 2.12 7.04 -0.39
C PHE A 42 0.93 6.08 -0.43
N ILE A 43 1.20 4.79 -0.28
CA ILE A 43 0.18 3.73 -0.30
C ILE A 43 0.20 2.86 0.95
N GLY A 44 1.04 3.22 1.89
CA GLY A 44 1.14 2.49 3.16
C GLY A 44 2.04 3.21 4.13
N HIS A 45 1.91 2.84 5.39
CA HIS A 45 2.68 3.40 6.49
C HIS A 45 2.88 2.37 7.59
N GLY A 46 3.99 2.49 8.31
CA GLY A 46 4.23 1.70 9.50
C GLY A 46 3.18 1.98 10.57
N LEU A 47 2.95 1.00 11.39
CA LEU A 47 2.13 1.11 12.58
C LEU A 47 2.77 0.33 13.73
N GLY A 48 2.63 0.85 14.92
CA GLY A 48 3.22 0.27 16.11
C GLY A 48 2.73 1.02 17.34
N LEU A 49 3.63 1.71 18.03
CA LEU A 49 3.24 2.58 19.14
C LEU A 49 2.44 3.78 18.66
N GLU A 50 2.70 4.21 17.43
CA GLU A 50 1.93 5.27 16.77
C GLU A 50 1.14 4.70 15.60
N ILE A 51 0.05 5.37 15.26
CA ILE A 51 -0.80 4.95 14.14
C ILE A 51 -0.12 5.15 12.78
N ASN A 52 0.80 6.10 12.71
CA ASN A 52 1.64 6.34 11.54
C ASN A 52 3.09 6.46 11.97
N GLU A 53 3.90 5.54 11.51
CA GLU A 53 5.35 5.55 11.74
C GLU A 53 6.08 4.94 10.54
N LEU A 54 7.40 4.86 10.57
CA LEU A 54 8.16 4.18 9.51
C LEU A 54 7.90 2.67 9.52
N PRO A 55 7.91 2.00 8.36
CA PRO A 55 8.25 2.55 7.04
C PRO A 55 7.10 3.32 6.40
N VAL A 56 7.40 4.22 5.47
CA VAL A 56 6.39 4.84 4.59
C VAL A 56 6.58 4.26 3.18
N ILE A 57 5.50 3.74 2.61
CA ILE A 57 5.52 3.18 1.25
C ILE A 57 5.27 4.32 0.26
N THR A 58 6.34 4.92 -0.21
CA THR A 58 6.34 6.15 -1.01
C THR A 58 7.50 6.11 -2.01
N PRO A 59 7.41 6.81 -3.15
CA PRO A 59 8.55 6.92 -4.06
C PRO A 59 9.63 7.90 -3.57
N ARG A 60 9.36 8.65 -2.50
CA ARG A 60 10.22 9.74 -2.03
C ARG A 60 11.20 9.37 -0.93
N HIS A 61 11.04 8.21 -0.33
CA HIS A 61 11.87 7.79 0.79
C HIS A 61 12.31 6.35 0.63
N ARG A 62 13.57 6.18 0.28
CA ARG A 62 14.18 4.85 0.19
C ARG A 62 14.37 4.28 1.57
N MET A 63 13.82 3.10 1.80
CA MET A 63 13.97 2.38 3.05
C MET A 63 13.81 0.89 2.80
N PRO A 64 14.84 0.07 3.06
CA PRO A 64 14.68 -1.37 2.97
C PRO A 64 13.74 -1.86 4.08
N LEU A 65 12.81 -2.70 3.71
CA LEU A 65 11.95 -3.37 4.68
C LEU A 65 12.79 -4.33 5.52
N ARG A 66 12.62 -4.29 6.82
CA ARG A 66 13.33 -5.16 7.76
C ARG A 66 12.37 -6.13 8.42
N GLU A 67 12.85 -7.34 8.70
CA GLU A 67 12.07 -8.34 9.43
C GLU A 67 11.50 -7.74 10.72
N GLY A 68 10.23 -8.02 10.98
CA GLY A 68 9.49 -7.51 12.13
C GLY A 68 8.80 -6.16 11.94
N MET A 69 9.11 -5.41 10.88
CA MET A 69 8.35 -4.20 10.56
C MET A 69 6.90 -4.53 10.26
N VAL A 70 5.99 -3.74 10.81
CA VAL A 70 4.54 -3.84 10.57
C VAL A 70 4.09 -2.59 9.83
N PHE A 71 3.34 -2.77 8.77
CA PHE A 71 2.79 -1.64 8.01
C PHE A 71 1.40 -1.93 7.49
N ALA A 72 0.60 -0.87 7.38
CA ALA A 72 -0.67 -0.89 6.68
C ALA A 72 -0.43 -0.61 5.20
N PHE A 73 -1.01 -1.42 4.34
CA PHE A 73 -1.01 -1.23 2.89
C PHE A 73 -2.44 -0.87 2.49
N GLU A 74 -2.63 0.36 1.99
CA GLU A 74 -3.97 0.94 1.83
C GLU A 74 -4.20 1.63 0.47
N PRO A 75 -4.02 0.93 -0.64
CA PRO A 75 -4.31 1.50 -1.96
C PRO A 75 -5.79 1.86 -2.08
N LYS A 76 -6.05 3.04 -2.63
CA LYS A 76 -7.42 3.51 -2.85
C LYS A 76 -7.53 4.34 -4.11
N PHE A 77 -8.74 4.44 -4.62
CA PHE A 77 -9.09 5.26 -5.78
C PHE A 77 -10.22 6.19 -5.42
N ILE A 78 -10.09 7.44 -5.84
CA ILE A 78 -11.10 8.48 -5.61
C ILE A 78 -11.70 8.88 -6.96
N PHE A 79 -13.01 8.77 -7.06
CA PHE A 79 -13.78 9.17 -8.24
C PHE A 79 -14.65 10.36 -7.87
N PRO A 80 -14.24 11.60 -8.23
CA PRO A 80 -14.97 12.81 -7.85
C PRO A 80 -16.45 12.76 -8.22
N GLY A 81 -17.33 13.09 -7.28
CA GLY A 81 -18.79 13.04 -7.47
C GLY A 81 -19.40 11.64 -7.38
N GLU A 82 -18.61 10.59 -7.32
CA GLU A 82 -19.08 9.19 -7.27
C GLU A 82 -18.73 8.50 -5.95
N GLY A 83 -17.50 8.63 -5.49
CA GLY A 83 -17.05 8.02 -4.24
C GLY A 83 -15.62 7.56 -4.26
N ALA A 84 -15.31 6.67 -3.32
CA ALA A 84 -13.98 6.08 -3.17
C ALA A 84 -14.08 4.57 -3.05
N ILE A 85 -13.07 3.89 -3.57
CA ILE A 85 -12.87 2.45 -3.41
C ILE A 85 -11.48 2.25 -2.84
N GLY A 86 -11.38 1.58 -1.71
CA GLY A 86 -10.10 1.30 -1.08
C GLY A 86 -10.14 -0.02 -0.32
N ILE A 87 -8.96 -0.51 -0.06
CA ILE A 87 -8.75 -1.69 0.76
C ILE A 87 -7.53 -1.44 1.64
N GLU A 88 -7.58 -1.91 2.87
CA GLU A 88 -6.48 -1.78 3.81
C GLU A 88 -6.15 -3.14 4.40
N VAL A 89 -4.89 -3.49 4.35
CA VAL A 89 -4.39 -4.77 4.85
C VAL A 89 -3.09 -4.53 5.61
N ASP A 90 -2.98 -5.09 6.79
CA ASP A 90 -1.77 -5.00 7.60
C ASP A 90 -0.87 -6.22 7.39
N PHE A 91 0.41 -5.95 7.25
CA PHE A 91 1.45 -6.95 7.06
C PHE A 91 2.56 -6.83 8.07
N VAL A 92 3.19 -7.95 8.40
CA VAL A 92 4.48 -8.00 9.05
C VAL A 92 5.52 -8.53 8.07
N VAL A 93 6.68 -7.87 8.03
CA VAL A 93 7.80 -8.27 7.17
C VAL A 93 8.48 -9.50 7.76
N ARG A 94 8.64 -10.53 6.92
CA ARG A 94 9.41 -11.74 7.24
C ARG A 94 10.57 -11.89 6.25
N LYS A 95 11.48 -12.79 6.53
CA LYS A 95 12.66 -13.05 5.68
C LYS A 95 12.29 -13.41 4.24
N ASN A 96 11.25 -14.21 4.05
CA ASN A 96 10.88 -14.76 2.76
C ASN A 96 9.57 -14.22 2.20
N GLY A 97 8.97 -13.22 2.82
CA GLY A 97 7.70 -12.65 2.35
C GLY A 97 7.07 -11.72 3.35
N LEU A 98 5.82 -11.38 3.10
CA LEU A 98 4.98 -10.62 4.00
C LEU A 98 3.92 -11.54 4.60
N GLU A 99 3.77 -11.51 5.91
CA GLU A 99 2.71 -12.21 6.60
C GLU A 99 1.54 -11.27 6.82
N ARG A 100 0.37 -11.66 6.31
CA ARG A 100 -0.85 -10.88 6.46
C ARG A 100 -1.40 -11.03 7.86
N LEU A 101 -1.60 -9.92 8.55
CA LEU A 101 -2.15 -9.87 9.91
C LEU A 101 -3.66 -9.78 9.93
N THR A 102 -4.24 -8.93 9.07
CA THR A 102 -5.70 -8.78 8.95
C THR A 102 -6.28 -9.95 8.17
N LYS A 103 -7.35 -10.54 8.66
CA LYS A 103 -7.95 -11.78 8.10
C LYS A 103 -9.23 -11.54 7.29
N THR A 104 -9.71 -10.31 7.23
CA THR A 104 -10.91 -9.97 6.47
C THR A 104 -10.72 -10.32 4.99
N PRO A 105 -11.69 -10.97 4.34
CA PRO A 105 -11.63 -11.22 2.91
C PRO A 105 -11.46 -9.94 2.10
N LEU A 106 -10.73 -10.04 0.98
CA LEU A 106 -10.47 -8.90 0.09
C LEU A 106 -11.52 -8.78 -1.02
N ASP A 107 -12.62 -9.51 -0.90
CA ASP A 107 -13.69 -9.53 -1.89
C ASP A 107 -14.75 -8.49 -1.59
N ILE A 108 -15.47 -8.07 -2.63
CA ILE A 108 -16.65 -7.21 -2.48
C ILE A 108 -17.78 -8.07 -1.90
N VAL A 109 -18.34 -7.62 -0.77
CA VAL A 109 -19.48 -8.27 -0.14
C VAL A 109 -20.76 -7.58 -0.59
N TYR A 110 -21.65 -8.33 -1.21
CA TYR A 110 -22.96 -7.84 -1.63
C TYR A 110 -23.99 -8.17 -0.53
N VAL A 111 -24.77 -7.18 -0.15
CA VAL A 111 -25.81 -7.29 0.89
C VAL A 111 -27.20 -7.09 0.30
#